data_e6680b9244aada3a84d1f290aab7b7c6
#
_entry.id   e6680b9244aada3a84d1f290aab7b7c6
#
_cell.length_a   1.000
_cell.length_b   1.000
_cell.length_c   1.000
_cell.angle_alpha   90.00
_cell.angle_beta   90.00
_cell.angle_gamma   90.00
#
_symmetry.space_group_name_H-M   'P 1'
#
loop_
_entity.id
_entity.type
_entity.pdbx_description
1 polymer ?
#
loop_
_entity_poly.entity_id
_entity_poly.type
_entity_poly.pdbx_seq_one_letter_code
_entity_poly.pdbx_strand_id
1 'polypeptide(L)'
;AANAGLIEYIQGESTFKIIENKISDKQKEALESIQKNVLDKFGSAGIQDVLDKSVFDLLKYIAIFPAGSKLADSKGNVLPDCFLLPNKTTALDFASSLHTDIGDKFIKAIDVRTKQPVGKDYPLKHRDGIEIMTS
;
A
#
# COMPACT_ATOMS: atom_id res chain seq x y z
N ALA A 1 -1.32 -20.31 -8.97
CA ALA A 1 -0.60 -21.36 -8.22
C ALA A 1 -0.82 -21.22 -6.70
N ALA A 2 -0.62 -20.04 -6.11
CA ALA A 2 -0.82 -19.82 -4.68
C ALA A 2 -2.27 -20.10 -4.24
N ASN A 3 -3.28 -19.53 -4.92
CA ASN A 3 -4.71 -19.78 -4.61
C ASN A 3 -5.12 -21.24 -4.77
N ALA A 4 -4.40 -22.03 -5.59
CA ALA A 4 -4.61 -23.47 -5.74
C ALA A 4 -3.82 -24.29 -4.71
N GLY A 5 -3.06 -23.65 -3.82
CA GLY A 5 -2.25 -24.30 -2.80
C GLY A 5 -1.09 -25.13 -3.39
N LEU A 6 -0.57 -24.75 -4.55
CA LEU A 6 0.57 -25.41 -5.20
C LEU A 6 1.91 -24.79 -4.79
N ILE A 7 1.89 -23.56 -4.31
CA ILE A 7 3.06 -22.83 -3.82
C ILE A 7 2.71 -22.05 -2.56
N GLU A 8 3.70 -21.84 -1.71
CA GLU A 8 3.71 -20.79 -0.68
C GLU A 8 4.42 -19.57 -1.23
N TYR A 9 3.74 -18.43 -1.21
CA TYR A 9 4.26 -17.17 -1.71
C TYR A 9 3.90 -16.04 -0.76
N ILE A 10 4.88 -15.22 -0.43
CA ILE A 10 4.70 -14.00 0.35
C ILE A 10 4.70 -12.83 -0.64
N GLN A 11 3.67 -11.97 -0.58
CA GLN A 11 3.55 -10.83 -1.48
C GLN A 11 4.76 -9.90 -1.36
N GLY A 12 5.35 -9.56 -2.51
CA GLY A 12 6.53 -8.70 -2.59
C GLY A 12 7.87 -9.45 -2.58
N GLU A 13 7.88 -10.77 -2.34
CA GLU A 13 9.10 -11.56 -2.46
C GLU A 13 9.36 -11.99 -3.91
N SER A 14 10.64 -12.15 -4.25
CA SER A 14 11.11 -12.64 -5.56
C SER A 14 11.19 -14.16 -5.65
N THR A 15 10.75 -14.88 -4.62
CA THR A 15 10.82 -16.33 -4.54
C THR A 15 9.50 -16.93 -4.03
N PHE A 16 9.31 -18.22 -4.29
CA PHE A 16 8.20 -18.98 -3.74
C PHE A 16 8.68 -20.41 -3.40
N LYS A 17 7.95 -21.09 -2.53
CA LYS A 17 8.20 -22.51 -2.21
C LYS A 17 7.15 -23.38 -2.89
N ILE A 18 7.58 -24.44 -3.55
CA ILE A 18 6.71 -25.42 -4.18
C ILE A 18 6.22 -26.42 -3.11
N ILE A 19 4.91 -26.70 -3.10
CA ILE A 19 4.31 -27.71 -2.21
C ILE A 19 4.28 -29.04 -2.97
N GLU A 20 5.30 -29.84 -2.80
CA GLU A 20 5.58 -31.05 -3.60
C GLU A 20 4.44 -32.09 -3.60
N ASN A 21 3.67 -32.21 -2.52
CA ASN A 21 2.60 -33.19 -2.38
C ASN A 21 1.33 -32.89 -3.20
N LYS A 22 1.27 -31.72 -3.87
CA LYS A 22 0.07 -31.24 -4.57
C LYS A 22 0.32 -30.87 -6.03
N ILE A 23 1.52 -31.13 -6.54
CA ILE A 23 1.93 -30.66 -7.84
C ILE A 23 2.33 -31.82 -8.74
N SER A 24 1.96 -31.79 -10.03
CA SER A 24 2.44 -32.73 -11.03
C SER A 24 3.83 -32.35 -11.53
N ASP A 25 4.57 -33.31 -12.10
CA ASP A 25 5.91 -33.08 -12.63
C ASP A 25 5.97 -31.95 -13.66
N LYS A 26 4.98 -31.87 -14.56
CA LYS A 26 4.86 -30.78 -15.55
C LYS A 26 4.66 -29.41 -14.91
N GLN A 27 3.86 -29.35 -13.84
CA GLN A 27 3.64 -28.09 -13.11
C GLN A 27 4.89 -27.69 -12.33
N LYS A 28 5.63 -28.66 -11.77
CA LYS A 28 6.90 -28.42 -11.08
C LYS A 28 7.92 -27.85 -12.04
N GLU A 29 8.12 -28.47 -13.20
CA GLU A 29 9.02 -28.00 -14.25
C GLU A 29 8.68 -26.57 -14.72
N ALA A 30 7.38 -26.28 -14.91
CA ALA A 30 6.93 -24.94 -15.29
C ALA A 30 7.25 -23.89 -14.22
N LEU A 31 7.03 -24.21 -12.94
CA LEU A 31 7.31 -23.30 -11.83
C LEU A 31 8.83 -23.08 -11.65
N GLU A 32 9.64 -24.13 -11.77
CA GLU A 32 11.09 -24.02 -11.73
C GLU A 32 11.63 -23.19 -12.91
N SER A 33 11.02 -23.33 -14.09
CA SER A 33 11.36 -22.49 -15.25
C SER A 33 11.02 -21.02 -15.00
N ILE A 34 9.88 -20.71 -14.39
CA ILE A 34 9.51 -19.34 -14.01
C ILE A 34 10.49 -18.79 -12.97
N GLN A 35 10.81 -19.55 -11.94
CA GLN A 35 11.79 -19.15 -10.94
C GLN A 35 13.13 -18.78 -11.62
N LYS A 36 13.71 -19.70 -12.37
CA LYS A 36 15.02 -19.54 -12.98
C LYS A 36 15.08 -18.47 -14.07
N ASN A 37 14.08 -18.43 -14.96
CA ASN A 37 14.14 -17.60 -16.16
C ASN A 37 13.53 -16.20 -15.97
N VAL A 38 12.71 -16.01 -14.94
CA VAL A 38 12.05 -14.75 -14.67
C VAL A 38 12.49 -14.18 -13.33
N LEU A 39 12.21 -14.87 -12.23
CA LEU A 39 12.40 -14.30 -10.89
C LEU A 39 13.88 -14.18 -10.52
N ASP A 40 14.69 -15.20 -10.74
CA ASP A 40 16.14 -15.16 -10.46
C ASP A 40 16.87 -14.17 -11.38
N LYS A 41 16.35 -13.98 -12.59
CA LYS A 41 16.98 -13.11 -13.59
C LYS A 41 16.59 -11.65 -13.45
N PHE A 42 15.35 -11.36 -13.14
CA PHE A 42 14.77 -10.00 -13.13
C PHE A 42 14.35 -9.53 -11.73
N GLY A 43 14.37 -10.38 -10.73
CA GLY A 43 13.95 -10.07 -9.36
C GLY A 43 12.44 -10.01 -9.16
N SER A 44 11.66 -9.88 -10.23
CA SER A 44 10.20 -9.79 -10.18
C SER A 44 9.57 -10.21 -11.51
N ALA A 45 8.25 -10.36 -11.52
CA ALA A 45 7.49 -10.52 -12.77
C ALA A 45 7.29 -9.19 -13.53
N GLY A 46 7.78 -8.07 -13.00
CA GLY A 46 7.71 -6.74 -13.59
C GLY A 46 6.37 -6.02 -13.41
N ILE A 47 5.32 -6.70 -13.01
CA ILE A 47 3.97 -6.11 -12.86
C ILE A 47 3.96 -5.03 -11.77
N GLN A 48 4.56 -5.33 -10.60
CA GLN A 48 4.64 -4.37 -9.51
C GLN A 48 5.44 -3.13 -9.91
N ASP A 49 6.56 -3.31 -10.60
CA ASP A 49 7.41 -2.21 -11.07
C ASP A 49 6.66 -1.30 -12.05
N VAL A 50 5.85 -1.88 -12.94
CA VAL A 50 5.01 -1.12 -13.87
C VAL A 50 3.94 -0.33 -13.13
N LEU A 51 3.26 -0.94 -12.15
CA LEU A 51 2.26 -0.26 -11.33
C LEU A 51 2.88 0.87 -10.53
N ASP A 52 3.99 0.62 -9.85
CA ASP A 52 4.67 1.63 -9.02
C ASP A 52 5.14 2.82 -9.88
N LYS A 53 5.77 2.56 -11.01
CA LYS A 53 6.19 3.61 -11.94
C LYS A 53 5.01 4.37 -12.52
N SER A 54 3.93 3.70 -12.85
CA SER A 54 2.73 4.37 -13.38
C SER A 54 2.09 5.28 -12.33
N VAL A 55 1.92 4.80 -11.11
CA VAL A 55 1.25 5.55 -10.04
C VAL A 55 2.14 6.65 -9.47
N PHE A 56 3.37 6.32 -9.09
CA PHE A 56 4.22 7.23 -8.34
C PHE A 56 5.11 8.10 -9.25
N ASP A 57 5.61 7.55 -10.37
CA ASP A 57 6.51 8.31 -11.25
C ASP A 57 5.76 9.06 -12.35
N LEU A 58 4.77 8.43 -13.01
CA LEU A 58 4.04 9.06 -14.12
C LEU A 58 2.90 9.95 -13.60
N LEU A 59 1.99 9.40 -12.80
CA LEU A 59 0.85 10.15 -12.26
C LEU A 59 1.24 11.06 -11.10
N LYS A 60 2.42 10.88 -10.52
CA LYS A 60 2.89 11.65 -9.36
C LYS A 60 1.92 11.57 -8.17
N TYR A 61 1.30 10.42 -7.95
CA TYR A 61 0.45 10.20 -6.79
C TYR A 61 1.28 9.91 -5.54
N ILE A 62 0.68 10.18 -4.40
CA ILE A 62 1.23 9.86 -3.09
C ILE A 62 0.28 8.91 -2.37
N ALA A 63 0.82 7.99 -1.60
CA ALA A 63 0.06 7.10 -0.74
C ALA A 63 -0.06 7.76 0.65
N ILE A 64 -1.30 7.93 1.13
CA ILE A 64 -1.61 8.51 2.45
C ILE A 64 -2.43 7.50 3.23
N PHE A 65 -2.15 7.40 4.52
CA PHE A 65 -2.82 6.47 5.41
C PHE A 65 -3.66 7.24 6.43
N PRO A 66 -5.00 7.07 6.43
CA PRO A 66 -5.82 7.53 7.54
C PRO A 66 -5.43 6.71 8.78
N ALA A 67 -4.96 7.36 9.80
CA ALA A 67 -4.42 6.69 10.96
C ALA A 67 -4.84 7.40 12.24
N GLY A 68 -5.33 6.64 13.21
CA GLY A 68 -5.42 7.10 14.58
C GLY A 68 -4.07 6.97 15.30
N SER A 69 -4.00 7.46 16.52
CA SER A 69 -2.78 7.45 17.35
C SER A 69 -2.12 6.08 17.52
N LYS A 70 -2.87 5.00 17.32
CA LYS A 70 -2.39 3.61 17.42
C LYS A 70 -2.01 3.00 16.06
N LEU A 71 -2.11 3.74 14.96
CA LEU A 71 -1.92 3.25 13.59
C LEU A 71 -2.80 2.02 13.26
N ALA A 72 -3.95 1.90 13.90
CA ALA A 72 -4.87 0.78 13.76
C ALA A 72 -6.33 1.25 13.82
N ASP A 73 -7.20 0.49 13.17
CA ASP A 73 -8.64 0.67 13.28
C ASP A 73 -9.19 0.16 14.64
N SER A 74 -10.49 0.29 14.83
CA SER A 74 -11.19 -0.19 16.05
C SER A 74 -11.13 -1.72 16.22
N LYS A 75 -10.80 -2.45 15.15
CA LYS A 75 -10.67 -3.93 15.13
C LYS A 75 -9.23 -4.39 15.32
N GLY A 76 -8.27 -3.44 15.43
CA GLY A 76 -6.86 -3.75 15.59
C GLY A 76 -6.10 -4.02 14.30
N ASN A 77 -6.69 -3.79 13.11
CA ASN A 77 -5.98 -3.90 11.84
C ASN A 77 -5.04 -2.70 11.69
N VAL A 78 -3.77 -2.98 11.43
CA VAL A 78 -2.75 -1.93 11.27
C VAL A 78 -2.85 -1.32 9.87
N LEU A 79 -3.03 0.02 9.81
CA LEU A 79 -3.14 0.80 8.57
C LEU A 79 -4.00 0.10 7.50
N PRO A 80 -5.28 -0.22 7.78
CA PRO A 80 -6.10 -1.04 6.89
C PRO A 80 -6.42 -0.37 5.56
N ASP A 81 -6.39 0.97 5.53
CA ASP A 81 -6.74 1.78 4.37
C ASP A 81 -5.53 2.55 3.83
N CYS A 82 -5.48 2.72 2.51
CA CYS A 82 -4.50 3.51 1.81
C CYS A 82 -5.18 4.33 0.71
N PHE A 83 -4.94 5.63 0.71
CA PHE A 83 -5.46 6.54 -0.29
C PHE A 83 -4.35 6.97 -1.25
N LEU A 84 -4.59 6.80 -2.55
CA LEU A 84 -3.72 7.32 -3.59
C LEU A 84 -4.25 8.69 -4.03
N LEU A 85 -3.51 9.75 -3.74
CA LEU A 85 -3.90 11.13 -3.97
C LEU A 85 -2.86 11.85 -4.84
N PRO A 86 -3.27 12.88 -5.59
CA PRO A 86 -2.31 13.71 -6.33
C PRO A 86 -1.24 14.31 -5.42
N ASN A 87 -0.04 14.47 -5.94
CA ASN A 87 1.00 15.22 -5.23
C ASN A 87 0.52 16.65 -4.91
N LYS A 88 0.92 17.19 -3.77
CA LYS A 88 0.49 18.48 -3.19
C LYS A 88 -0.92 18.49 -2.59
N THR A 89 -1.60 17.38 -2.49
CA THR A 89 -2.83 17.26 -1.69
C THR A 89 -2.59 17.77 -0.28
N THR A 90 -3.48 18.63 0.22
CA THR A 90 -3.39 19.17 1.57
C THR A 90 -4.08 18.30 2.60
N ALA A 91 -3.87 18.57 3.89
CA ALA A 91 -4.56 17.86 4.96
C ALA A 91 -6.09 18.05 4.90
N LEU A 92 -6.57 19.21 4.46
CA LEU A 92 -8.00 19.46 4.26
C LEU A 92 -8.55 18.69 3.05
N ASP A 93 -7.82 18.67 1.93
CA ASP A 93 -8.22 17.89 0.75
C ASP A 93 -8.34 16.40 1.08
N PHE A 94 -7.39 15.90 1.87
CA PHE A 94 -7.42 14.52 2.35
C PHE A 94 -8.64 14.27 3.26
N ALA A 95 -8.91 15.15 4.22
CA ALA A 95 -10.10 15.04 5.08
C ALA A 95 -11.38 14.99 4.26
N SER A 96 -11.51 15.86 3.25
CA SER A 96 -12.66 15.89 2.33
C SER A 96 -12.76 14.66 1.46
N SER A 97 -11.62 14.04 1.10
CA SER A 97 -11.60 12.79 0.34
C SER A 97 -12.04 11.57 1.14
N LEU A 98 -11.91 11.61 2.47
CA LEU A 98 -12.44 10.58 3.36
C LEU A 98 -13.96 10.66 3.45
N HIS A 99 -14.48 11.84 3.75
CA HIS A 99 -15.91 12.15 3.76
C HIS A 99 -16.11 13.68 3.78
N THR A 100 -17.13 14.18 3.08
CA THR A 100 -17.43 15.61 3.02
C THR A 100 -17.58 16.22 4.41
N ASP A 101 -18.34 15.56 5.31
CA ASP A 101 -18.55 16.05 6.68
C ASP A 101 -17.26 16.15 7.49
N ILE A 102 -16.26 15.30 7.21
CA ILE A 102 -14.95 15.35 7.86
C ILE A 102 -14.18 16.58 7.39
N GLY A 103 -14.26 16.88 6.08
CA GLY A 103 -13.69 18.11 5.53
C GLY A 103 -14.34 19.36 6.10
N ASP A 104 -15.67 19.41 6.15
CA ASP A 104 -16.43 20.58 6.64
C ASP A 104 -16.19 20.85 8.14
N LYS A 105 -15.96 19.80 8.92
CA LYS A 105 -15.70 19.88 10.36
C LYS A 105 -14.22 19.85 10.73
N PHE A 106 -13.34 20.00 9.74
CA PHE A 106 -11.90 19.94 9.97
C PHE A 106 -11.43 21.04 10.92
N ILE A 107 -10.71 20.64 11.97
CA ILE A 107 -10.03 21.57 12.89
C ILE A 107 -8.55 21.58 12.62
N LYS A 108 -7.91 20.42 12.66
CA LYS A 108 -6.49 20.18 12.42
C LYS A 108 -6.26 18.72 12.08
N ALA A 109 -5.08 18.42 11.59
CA ALA A 109 -4.62 17.04 11.50
C ALA A 109 -3.38 16.84 12.39
N ILE A 110 -3.05 15.59 12.65
CA ILE A 110 -1.84 15.19 13.37
C ILE A 110 -1.06 14.25 12.45
N ASP A 111 0.19 14.60 12.17
CA ASP A 111 1.13 13.65 11.59
C ASP A 111 1.48 12.62 12.66
N VAL A 112 1.05 11.37 12.44
CA VAL A 112 1.17 10.30 13.44
C VAL A 112 2.62 9.90 13.69
N ARG A 113 3.50 10.10 12.72
CA ARG A 113 4.92 9.78 12.80
C ARG A 113 5.67 10.77 13.70
N THR A 114 5.44 12.06 13.46
CA THR A 114 6.10 13.14 14.21
C THR A 114 5.33 13.55 15.46
N LYS A 115 4.05 13.16 15.55
CA LYS A 115 3.08 13.57 16.58
C LYS A 115 2.85 15.08 16.62
N GLN A 116 3.12 15.76 15.50
CA GLN A 116 2.95 17.21 15.39
C GLN A 116 1.59 17.56 14.78
N PRO A 117 0.91 18.57 15.32
CA PRO A 117 -0.29 19.09 14.68
C PRO A 117 0.09 19.82 13.38
N VAL A 118 -0.71 19.60 12.35
CA VAL A 118 -0.59 20.24 11.05
C VAL A 118 -1.91 20.96 10.68
N GLY A 119 -1.77 22.08 10.02
CA GLY A 119 -2.90 22.90 9.59
C GLY A 119 -3.55 22.39 8.30
N LYS A 120 -4.67 23.01 7.92
CA LYS A 120 -5.47 22.65 6.75
C LYS A 120 -4.68 22.65 5.44
N ASP A 121 -3.78 23.63 5.28
CA ASP A 121 -3.01 23.86 4.06
C ASP A 121 -1.65 23.10 4.06
N TYR A 122 -1.43 22.23 5.02
CA TYR A 122 -0.20 21.43 5.10
C TYR A 122 -0.14 20.43 3.93
N PRO A 123 0.89 20.49 3.08
CA PRO A 123 1.04 19.58 1.96
C PRO A 123 1.49 18.21 2.46
N LEU A 124 0.70 17.20 2.17
CA LEU A 124 0.99 15.81 2.55
C LEU A 124 2.13 15.24 1.71
N LYS A 125 2.87 14.31 2.31
CA LYS A 125 3.99 13.62 1.68
C LYS A 125 3.68 12.13 1.51
N HIS A 126 4.34 11.51 0.56
CA HIS A 126 4.21 10.07 0.33
C HIS A 126 4.49 9.27 1.62
N ARG A 127 3.57 8.38 1.95
CA ARG A 127 3.55 7.53 3.16
C ARG A 127 3.30 8.27 4.47
N ASP A 128 2.68 9.43 4.43
CA ASP A 128 2.22 10.07 5.67
C ASP A 128 1.05 9.29 6.28
N GLY A 129 1.09 9.13 7.60
CA GLY A 129 -0.03 8.70 8.42
C GLY A 129 -0.68 9.93 9.07
N ILE A 130 -1.94 10.15 8.77
CA ILE A 130 -2.63 11.40 9.16
C ILE A 130 -3.88 11.09 9.98
N GLU A 131 -3.92 11.59 11.19
CA GLU A 131 -5.11 11.60 12.06
C GLU A 131 -5.85 12.92 11.88
N ILE A 132 -7.12 12.86 11.47
CA ILE A 132 -7.97 14.05 11.31
C ILE A 132 -8.73 14.31 12.58
N MET A 133 -8.68 15.56 13.05
CA MET A 133 -9.43 16.04 14.21
C MET A 133 -10.58 16.93 13.72
N THR A 134 -11.79 16.60 14.12
CA THR A 134 -13.03 17.33 13.77
C THR A 134 -13.71 17.91 15.01
N SER A 135 -14.60 18.90 14.80
CA SER A 135 -15.47 19.45 15.84
C SER A 135 -16.62 18.51 16.19
#